data_6e12428633b79860d8462540f4ef585b
#
_entry.id   6e12428633b79860d8462540f4ef585b
#
_cell.length_a   1.000
_cell.length_b   1.000
_cell.length_c   1.000
_cell.angle_alpha   90.00
_cell.angle_beta   90.00
_cell.angle_gamma   90.00
#
_symmetry.space_group_name_H-M   'P 1'
#
loop_
_entity.id
_entity.type
_entity.pdbx_description
1 polymer ?
#
loop_
_entity_poly.entity_id
_entity_poly.type
_entity_poly.pdbx_seq_one_letter_code
_entity_poly.pdbx_strand_id
1 'polypeptide(L)'
;VVALNFSVKSSQPTYTQPFTFDSIEDALADLQAGKAIVVVDDENRENEGDVICAAQYATADMINFMAVYARGLICLAMTGERLDELDIPLMVRENTDTNQTAFTVSIDASPRIGVTTGISADDRAKTIQVVLDPETRPTDLRRPGHIFPLRAREGGVLKRAGHTEAAVDLAQLAGLYPAGVICEIQNADGSMARLPELIQYSKEHELKIISIADLISYRLRHERFVHRETVADLPSQFGHFKIYGYRNLLDNTEHVAIVKGDPAEFSNQPVMVRVHSECLTGDSLGSLRCDCRVQLEAALKMIEHNGSGVVVYLRQEGRGIGLVNKLKAYSLQDLGLDTVEANERLGFPADLRDYGVGAQILNDLGVKEIRLITNNPRKIAGLKGYGLEMVDRVPLLTEATTYNLNYLTTKAEKLGHLFLRTYLTTIALHLRDNLNSVTERYALLEKLRHVAKSHDLMLQEENRPMALALFDRSSLIIHLGFEQEIVDDAEWYKSPEHPFNRSIAKILDDIALGLSLEKLEFLVSPGTDPLVGLQVQLDRQTFPLGHPLPSKVCEALSTQTIYSFVKL
;
A
#
# COMPACT_ATOMS: atom_id res chain seq x y z
N VAL A 1 44.18 -25.10 -35.14
CA VAL A 1 43.19 -24.45 -34.24
C VAL A 1 42.05 -24.00 -35.15
N VAL A 2 40.96 -24.79 -35.18
CA VAL A 2 39.73 -24.48 -35.90
C VAL A 2 38.75 -23.92 -34.88
N ALA A 3 38.42 -22.64 -35.04
CA ALA A 3 37.39 -21.99 -34.24
C ALA A 3 36.02 -22.35 -34.82
N LEU A 4 35.19 -23.11 -34.09
CA LEU A 4 33.81 -23.34 -34.43
C LEU A 4 32.96 -22.20 -33.80
N ASN A 5 32.47 -21.30 -34.66
CA ASN A 5 31.48 -20.29 -34.31
C ASN A 5 30.11 -20.97 -34.25
N PHE A 6 29.58 -21.20 -33.03
CA PHE A 6 28.16 -21.48 -32.82
C PHE A 6 27.41 -20.17 -32.62
N SER A 7 26.71 -19.73 -33.67
CA SER A 7 25.69 -18.67 -33.56
C SER A 7 24.42 -19.29 -33.03
N VAL A 8 24.19 -19.18 -31.75
CA VAL A 8 22.88 -19.50 -31.13
C VAL A 8 21.96 -18.31 -31.35
N LYS A 9 21.00 -18.46 -32.26
CA LYS A 9 19.86 -17.55 -32.32
C LYS A 9 18.98 -17.80 -31.10
N SER A 10 19.05 -16.92 -30.11
CA SER A 10 18.07 -16.87 -29.04
C SER A 10 16.77 -16.29 -29.59
N SER A 11 15.83 -17.12 -29.98
CA SER A 11 14.44 -16.74 -30.17
C SER A 11 13.78 -16.68 -28.79
N GLN A 12 13.68 -15.50 -28.20
CA GLN A 12 12.81 -15.32 -27.06
C GLN A 12 11.35 -15.55 -27.51
N PRO A 13 10.58 -16.42 -26.85
CA PRO A 13 9.17 -16.55 -27.14
C PRO A 13 8.44 -15.30 -26.64
N THR A 14 7.90 -14.50 -27.56
CA THR A 14 6.99 -13.40 -27.25
C THR A 14 5.65 -13.96 -26.83
N TYR A 15 5.39 -14.02 -25.52
CA TYR A 15 4.06 -14.34 -25.01
C TYR A 15 3.15 -13.12 -25.20
N THR A 16 2.12 -13.27 -26.03
CA THR A 16 1.11 -12.25 -26.35
C THR A 16 -0.13 -12.26 -25.44
N GLN A 17 -0.15 -13.10 -24.40
CA GLN A 17 -1.19 -13.06 -23.36
C GLN A 17 -0.56 -12.97 -21.98
N PRO A 18 -1.14 -12.19 -21.04
CA PRO A 18 -0.65 -12.14 -19.67
C PRO A 18 -0.79 -13.52 -19.03
N PHE A 19 0.30 -14.05 -18.51
CA PHE A 19 0.31 -15.32 -17.76
C PHE A 19 -0.40 -15.09 -16.41
N THR A 20 -1.22 -16.06 -16.01
CA THR A 20 -1.90 -16.05 -14.71
C THR A 20 -1.48 -17.31 -13.96
N PHE A 21 -1.04 -17.17 -12.71
CA PHE A 21 -0.78 -18.27 -11.81
C PHE A 21 -2.05 -19.09 -11.54
N ASP A 22 -1.90 -20.37 -11.22
CA ASP A 22 -2.99 -21.21 -10.73
C ASP A 22 -3.47 -20.73 -9.36
N SER A 23 -4.70 -21.09 -8.96
CA SER A 23 -5.22 -20.72 -7.65
C SER A 23 -4.52 -21.51 -6.52
N ILE A 24 -4.46 -20.92 -5.34
CA ILE A 24 -3.91 -21.63 -4.16
C ILE A 24 -4.77 -22.85 -3.84
N GLU A 25 -6.09 -22.75 -3.98
CA GLU A 25 -7.03 -23.84 -3.75
C GLU A 25 -6.75 -25.05 -4.66
N ASP A 26 -6.49 -24.81 -5.96
CA ASP A 26 -6.13 -25.89 -6.91
C ASP A 26 -4.79 -26.52 -6.56
N ALA A 27 -3.81 -25.72 -6.15
CA ALA A 27 -2.51 -26.22 -5.70
C ALA A 27 -2.63 -27.07 -4.43
N LEU A 28 -3.45 -26.64 -3.46
CA LEU A 28 -3.73 -27.41 -2.24
C LEU A 28 -4.42 -28.73 -2.55
N ALA A 29 -5.36 -28.76 -3.51
CA ALA A 29 -6.03 -29.98 -3.96
C ALA A 29 -5.04 -30.98 -4.60
N ASP A 30 -4.08 -30.50 -5.42
CA ASP A 30 -3.05 -31.35 -6.00
C ASP A 30 -2.09 -31.89 -4.92
N LEU A 31 -1.69 -31.10 -3.94
CA LEU A 31 -0.89 -31.58 -2.81
C LEU A 31 -1.63 -32.62 -1.97
N GLN A 32 -2.93 -32.46 -1.72
CA GLN A 32 -3.78 -33.46 -1.04
C GLN A 32 -3.87 -34.76 -1.83
N ALA A 33 -3.85 -34.67 -3.15
CA ALA A 33 -3.83 -35.83 -4.04
C ALA A 33 -2.44 -36.51 -4.18
N GLY A 34 -1.42 -36.01 -3.46
CA GLY A 34 -0.04 -36.51 -3.50
C GLY A 34 0.77 -36.07 -4.72
N LYS A 35 0.32 -35.07 -5.46
CA LYS A 35 1.07 -34.49 -6.57
C LYS A 35 2.05 -33.43 -6.10
N ALA A 36 3.03 -33.11 -6.94
CA ALA A 36 3.88 -31.94 -6.76
C ALA A 36 3.28 -30.72 -7.45
N ILE A 37 3.76 -29.55 -7.04
CA ILE A 37 3.46 -28.25 -7.66
C ILE A 37 4.76 -27.47 -7.87
N VAL A 38 4.72 -26.41 -8.68
CA VAL A 38 5.80 -25.44 -8.82
C VAL A 38 5.43 -24.21 -8.01
N VAL A 39 6.37 -23.74 -7.18
CA VAL A 39 6.21 -22.49 -6.40
C VAL A 39 7.32 -21.56 -6.79
N VAL A 40 6.98 -20.29 -7.13
CA VAL A 40 7.94 -19.26 -7.51
C VAL A 40 7.99 -18.15 -6.47
N ASP A 41 9.17 -17.62 -6.24
CA ASP A 41 9.37 -16.47 -5.35
C ASP A 41 9.46 -15.15 -6.13
N ASP A 42 9.69 -14.04 -5.41
CA ASP A 42 9.76 -12.70 -5.98
C ASP A 42 11.04 -12.51 -6.80
N GLU A 43 10.94 -11.79 -7.94
CA GLU A 43 12.07 -11.48 -8.83
C GLU A 43 13.19 -10.70 -8.13
N ASN A 44 12.87 -9.98 -7.04
CA ASN A 44 13.85 -9.23 -6.23
C ASN A 44 14.43 -10.06 -5.07
N ARG A 45 14.03 -11.34 -4.91
CA ARG A 45 14.56 -12.25 -3.89
C ARG A 45 15.57 -13.22 -4.51
N GLU A 46 15.21 -14.47 -4.77
CA GLU A 46 16.04 -15.47 -5.46
C GLU A 46 15.70 -15.50 -6.95
N ASN A 47 14.46 -15.12 -7.29
CA ASN A 47 13.89 -15.20 -8.63
C ASN A 47 13.97 -16.63 -9.19
N GLU A 48 13.58 -17.61 -8.37
CA GLU A 48 13.67 -19.03 -8.65
C GLU A 48 12.33 -19.72 -8.50
N GLY A 49 12.25 -20.97 -8.87
CA GLY A 49 11.09 -21.82 -8.67
C GLY A 49 11.50 -23.20 -8.21
N ASP A 50 10.76 -23.72 -7.23
CA ASP A 50 10.95 -25.05 -6.67
C ASP A 50 9.81 -25.98 -7.03
N VAL A 51 10.13 -27.24 -7.29
CA VAL A 51 9.16 -28.34 -7.19
C VAL A 51 8.93 -28.63 -5.72
N ILE A 52 7.67 -28.55 -5.29
CA ILE A 52 7.27 -28.81 -3.90
C ILE A 52 6.26 -29.96 -3.87
N CYS A 53 6.47 -30.93 -3.00
CA CYS A 53 5.47 -31.93 -2.64
C CYS A 53 5.35 -32.05 -1.11
N ALA A 54 4.17 -32.48 -0.62
CA ALA A 54 4.02 -32.78 0.79
C ALA A 54 4.91 -33.97 1.19
N ALA A 55 5.66 -33.82 2.28
CA ALA A 55 6.67 -34.79 2.68
C ALA A 55 6.08 -36.21 2.94
N GLN A 56 4.83 -36.29 3.39
CA GLN A 56 4.15 -37.58 3.59
C GLN A 56 3.91 -38.37 2.29
N TYR A 57 3.94 -37.72 1.13
CA TYR A 57 3.82 -38.32 -0.19
C TYR A 57 5.17 -38.39 -0.93
N ALA A 58 6.28 -38.15 -0.26
CA ALA A 58 7.62 -38.27 -0.83
C ALA A 58 7.98 -39.74 -1.05
N THR A 59 7.57 -40.29 -2.21
CA THR A 59 7.93 -41.64 -2.67
C THR A 59 9.29 -41.61 -3.38
N ALA A 60 9.86 -42.82 -3.63
CA ALA A 60 11.07 -42.95 -4.43
C ALA A 60 10.90 -42.35 -5.84
N ASP A 61 9.72 -42.51 -6.44
CA ASP A 61 9.41 -41.94 -7.77
C ASP A 61 9.40 -40.41 -7.74
N MET A 62 8.83 -39.81 -6.69
CA MET A 62 8.82 -38.34 -6.50
C MET A 62 10.25 -37.80 -6.31
N ILE A 63 11.05 -38.43 -5.47
CA ILE A 63 12.46 -38.09 -5.28
C ILE A 63 13.25 -38.24 -6.58
N ASN A 64 13.00 -39.31 -7.34
CA ASN A 64 13.64 -39.50 -8.63
C ASN A 64 13.20 -38.45 -9.66
N PHE A 65 11.91 -38.07 -9.66
CA PHE A 65 11.38 -36.99 -10.49
C PHE A 65 12.13 -35.67 -10.21
N MET A 66 12.25 -35.28 -8.94
CA MET A 66 12.97 -34.08 -8.54
C MET A 66 14.45 -34.16 -8.97
N ALA A 67 15.13 -35.25 -8.74
CA ALA A 67 16.53 -35.44 -9.10
C ALA A 67 16.79 -35.34 -10.61
N VAL A 68 15.88 -35.88 -11.44
CA VAL A 68 16.05 -35.94 -12.90
C VAL A 68 15.60 -34.66 -13.58
N TYR A 69 14.45 -34.13 -13.18
CA TYR A 69 13.78 -33.06 -13.90
C TYR A 69 13.95 -31.67 -13.24
N ALA A 70 13.98 -31.57 -11.90
CA ALA A 70 14.28 -30.32 -11.24
C ALA A 70 15.79 -30.07 -11.12
N ARG A 71 16.62 -31.06 -10.82
CA ARG A 71 18.10 -31.03 -10.80
C ARG A 71 18.73 -30.21 -9.67
N GLY A 72 17.92 -29.65 -8.78
CA GLY A 72 18.36 -28.87 -7.63
C GLY A 72 18.75 -29.74 -6.43
N LEU A 73 18.93 -29.10 -5.27
CA LEU A 73 19.19 -29.77 -4.02
C LEU A 73 17.88 -30.22 -3.36
N ILE A 74 17.69 -31.54 -3.21
CA ILE A 74 16.49 -32.05 -2.56
C ILE A 74 16.59 -31.82 -1.05
N CYS A 75 15.74 -30.94 -0.53
CA CYS A 75 15.67 -30.54 0.87
C CYS A 75 14.32 -30.92 1.49
N LEU A 76 14.33 -31.07 2.83
CA LEU A 76 13.13 -31.36 3.63
C LEU A 76 12.81 -30.15 4.51
N ALA A 77 11.88 -29.31 4.07
CA ALA A 77 11.37 -28.19 4.87
C ALA A 77 10.42 -28.72 5.96
N MET A 78 10.64 -28.30 7.23
CA MET A 78 9.82 -28.75 8.34
C MET A 78 9.86 -27.79 9.53
N THR A 79 8.97 -28.01 10.50
CA THR A 79 8.87 -27.17 11.68
C THR A 79 10.09 -27.28 12.58
N GLY A 80 10.40 -26.18 13.28
CA GLY A 80 11.49 -26.16 14.24
C GLY A 80 11.28 -27.14 15.40
N GLU A 81 10.03 -27.28 15.86
CA GLU A 81 9.65 -28.20 16.94
C GLU A 81 10.06 -29.64 16.62
N ARG A 82 9.71 -30.14 15.42
CA ARG A 82 10.09 -31.50 15.04
C ARG A 82 11.60 -31.71 14.90
N LEU A 83 12.31 -30.71 14.40
CA LEU A 83 13.78 -30.76 14.32
C LEU A 83 14.43 -30.82 15.72
N ASP A 84 13.87 -30.10 16.69
CA ASP A 84 14.35 -30.12 18.08
C ASP A 84 14.06 -31.47 18.76
N GLU A 85 12.87 -32.06 18.55
CA GLU A 85 12.55 -33.41 19.03
C GLU A 85 13.51 -34.47 18.51
N LEU A 86 13.94 -34.34 17.26
CA LEU A 86 14.86 -35.28 16.61
C LEU A 86 16.35 -34.94 16.84
N ASP A 87 16.66 -33.92 17.65
CA ASP A 87 18.00 -33.41 17.91
C ASP A 87 18.78 -33.13 16.60
N ILE A 88 18.16 -32.40 15.68
CA ILE A 88 18.73 -31.99 14.40
C ILE A 88 19.11 -30.48 14.49
N PRO A 89 20.36 -30.15 14.87
CA PRO A 89 20.77 -28.76 15.05
C PRO A 89 21.03 -28.06 13.72
N LEU A 90 21.11 -26.73 13.77
CA LEU A 90 21.57 -25.92 12.66
C LEU A 90 22.97 -26.32 12.21
N MET A 91 23.21 -26.29 10.90
CA MET A 91 24.50 -26.66 10.29
C MET A 91 25.63 -25.71 10.71
N VAL A 92 25.31 -24.44 10.94
CA VAL A 92 26.25 -23.42 11.34
C VAL A 92 25.74 -22.64 12.56
N ARG A 93 26.63 -22.14 13.40
CA ARG A 93 26.26 -21.31 14.55
C ARG A 93 25.92 -19.89 14.15
N GLU A 94 26.58 -19.36 13.13
CA GLU A 94 26.35 -18.04 12.56
C GLU A 94 26.02 -18.20 11.08
N ASN A 95 24.80 -17.85 10.73
CA ASN A 95 24.34 -17.91 9.34
C ASN A 95 24.69 -16.62 8.62
N THR A 96 25.61 -16.69 7.66
CA THR A 96 26.06 -15.57 6.81
C THR A 96 25.40 -15.55 5.44
N ASP A 97 24.44 -16.48 5.17
CA ASP A 97 23.70 -16.50 3.94
C ASP A 97 22.82 -15.25 3.79
N THR A 98 22.77 -14.69 2.58
CA THR A 98 22.01 -13.48 2.27
C THR A 98 20.53 -13.65 2.55
N ASN A 99 19.97 -14.83 2.22
CA ASN A 99 18.57 -15.18 2.42
C ASN A 99 18.32 -15.83 3.79
N GLN A 100 19.38 -16.07 4.56
CA GLN A 100 19.36 -16.68 5.90
C GLN A 100 18.60 -18.00 5.94
N THR A 101 18.74 -18.83 4.90
CA THR A 101 18.14 -20.17 4.84
C THR A 101 18.70 -21.03 5.97
N ALA A 102 17.81 -21.55 6.81
CA ALA A 102 18.19 -22.23 8.04
C ALA A 102 18.48 -23.73 7.79
N PHE A 103 19.58 -24.00 7.10
CA PHE A 103 20.09 -25.35 6.93
C PHE A 103 20.42 -25.98 8.27
N THR A 104 20.02 -27.23 8.43
CA THR A 104 20.42 -28.08 9.55
C THR A 104 21.47 -29.10 9.10
N VAL A 105 22.04 -29.85 10.03
CA VAL A 105 22.90 -30.97 9.67
C VAL A 105 22.12 -31.98 8.82
N SER A 106 22.75 -32.48 7.75
CA SER A 106 22.14 -33.47 6.87
C SER A 106 21.99 -34.81 7.59
N ILE A 107 21.01 -35.61 7.19
CA ILE A 107 20.63 -36.85 7.86
C ILE A 107 20.37 -38.00 6.88
N ASP A 108 20.53 -39.21 7.38
CA ASP A 108 19.99 -40.45 6.79
C ASP A 108 19.33 -41.27 7.89
N ALA A 109 18.32 -42.06 7.54
CA ALA A 109 17.81 -43.05 8.48
C ALA A 109 18.82 -44.17 8.70
N SER A 110 18.73 -44.83 9.86
CA SER A 110 19.63 -45.92 10.22
C SER A 110 19.47 -47.12 9.29
N PRO A 111 20.55 -47.85 8.97
CA PRO A 111 20.46 -49.13 8.23
C PRO A 111 19.54 -50.18 8.87
N ARG A 112 19.30 -50.08 10.17
CA ARG A 112 18.35 -50.94 10.88
C ARG A 112 16.91 -50.77 10.35
N ILE A 113 16.62 -49.62 9.73
CA ILE A 113 15.31 -49.28 9.15
C ILE A 113 15.30 -49.54 7.62
N GLY A 114 16.37 -50.12 7.08
CA GLY A 114 16.44 -50.54 5.68
C GLY A 114 16.98 -49.51 4.71
N VAL A 115 17.69 -48.50 5.19
CA VAL A 115 18.46 -47.52 4.37
C VAL A 115 19.84 -48.11 4.11
N THR A 116 20.33 -48.02 2.87
CA THR A 116 21.64 -48.57 2.47
C THR A 116 22.73 -47.50 2.57
N THR A 117 23.07 -46.84 1.45
CA THR A 117 24.08 -45.77 1.41
C THR A 117 23.48 -44.36 1.69
N GLY A 118 22.16 -44.23 1.61
CA GLY A 118 21.43 -43.00 1.85
C GLY A 118 21.11 -42.15 0.60
N ILE A 119 21.88 -42.32 -0.49
CA ILE A 119 21.78 -41.42 -1.66
C ILE A 119 20.71 -41.84 -2.69
N SER A 120 20.32 -43.11 -2.74
CA SER A 120 19.31 -43.56 -3.70
C SER A 120 17.96 -42.88 -3.47
N ALA A 121 17.12 -42.77 -4.50
CA ALA A 121 15.79 -42.21 -4.36
C ALA A 121 14.96 -42.93 -3.29
N ASP A 122 15.09 -44.27 -3.23
CA ASP A 122 14.44 -45.11 -2.21
C ASP A 122 14.96 -44.81 -0.79
N ASP A 123 16.27 -44.71 -0.60
CA ASP A 123 16.88 -44.40 0.70
C ASP A 123 16.49 -42.99 1.19
N ARG A 124 16.47 -42.00 0.29
CA ARG A 124 16.05 -40.62 0.62
C ARG A 124 14.56 -40.56 0.98
N ALA A 125 13.70 -41.22 0.20
CA ALA A 125 12.28 -41.31 0.51
C ALA A 125 12.04 -42.00 1.86
N LYS A 126 12.71 -43.11 2.15
CA LYS A 126 12.65 -43.76 3.46
C LYS A 126 13.12 -42.87 4.60
N THR A 127 14.21 -42.16 4.42
CA THR A 127 14.71 -41.19 5.42
C THR A 127 13.67 -40.14 5.74
N ILE A 128 13.00 -39.58 4.72
CA ILE A 128 11.91 -38.62 4.90
C ILE A 128 10.75 -39.26 5.69
N GLN A 129 10.28 -40.45 5.31
CA GLN A 129 9.18 -41.11 6.02
C GLN A 129 9.54 -41.39 7.50
N VAL A 130 10.78 -41.82 7.78
CA VAL A 130 11.26 -42.02 9.16
C VAL A 130 11.20 -40.72 9.95
N VAL A 131 11.62 -39.57 9.38
CA VAL A 131 11.57 -38.27 10.06
C VAL A 131 10.14 -37.83 10.41
N LEU A 132 9.16 -38.21 9.60
CA LEU A 132 7.75 -37.88 9.84
C LEU A 132 7.07 -38.78 10.88
N ASP A 133 7.58 -39.99 11.11
CA ASP A 133 7.00 -40.94 12.06
C ASP A 133 7.16 -40.43 13.50
N PRO A 134 6.08 -40.20 14.26
CA PRO A 134 6.13 -39.66 15.62
C PRO A 134 6.92 -40.55 16.60
N GLU A 135 7.05 -41.84 16.33
CA GLU A 135 7.80 -42.80 17.16
C GLU A 135 9.32 -42.76 16.91
N THR A 136 9.79 -42.03 15.89
CA THR A 136 11.20 -41.93 15.54
C THR A 136 11.98 -41.17 16.61
N ARG A 137 13.11 -41.73 17.02
CA ARG A 137 14.02 -41.19 18.01
C ARG A 137 15.27 -40.62 17.34
N PRO A 138 16.01 -39.69 17.98
CA PRO A 138 17.28 -39.19 17.47
C PRO A 138 18.31 -40.25 17.07
N THR A 139 18.29 -41.42 17.76
CA THR A 139 19.17 -42.57 17.50
C THR A 139 18.84 -43.36 16.24
N ASP A 140 17.65 -43.14 15.67
CA ASP A 140 17.21 -43.80 14.43
C ASP A 140 17.73 -43.04 13.19
N LEU A 141 18.36 -41.89 13.41
CA LEU A 141 18.95 -41.05 12.38
C LEU A 141 20.49 -41.02 12.48
N ARG A 142 21.15 -40.99 11.32
CA ARG A 142 22.59 -40.77 11.16
C ARG A 142 22.84 -39.32 10.74
N ARG A 143 23.97 -38.81 11.14
CA ARG A 143 24.47 -37.47 10.82
C ARG A 143 25.99 -37.58 10.52
N PRO A 144 26.47 -37.04 9.37
CA PRO A 144 25.72 -36.48 8.25
C PRO A 144 25.01 -37.54 7.40
N GLY A 145 24.17 -37.10 6.45
CA GLY A 145 23.45 -37.92 5.50
C GLY A 145 23.18 -37.21 4.18
N HIS A 146 22.18 -37.66 3.44
CA HIS A 146 21.87 -37.22 2.08
C HIS A 146 20.54 -36.46 1.96
N ILE A 147 19.77 -36.33 3.04
CA ILE A 147 18.65 -35.39 3.15
C ILE A 147 19.07 -34.18 3.95
N PHE A 148 18.71 -32.99 3.47
CA PHE A 148 19.03 -31.71 4.07
C PHE A 148 17.76 -31.10 4.68
N PRO A 149 17.53 -31.28 6.00
CA PRO A 149 16.39 -30.63 6.63
C PRO A 149 16.61 -29.12 6.71
N LEU A 150 15.53 -28.37 6.46
CA LEU A 150 15.48 -26.91 6.57
C LEU A 150 14.49 -26.53 7.64
N ARG A 151 14.91 -25.69 8.58
CA ARG A 151 14.07 -25.18 9.66
C ARG A 151 13.21 -24.02 9.14
N ALA A 152 11.91 -24.25 8.95
CA ALA A 152 10.97 -23.17 8.66
C ALA A 152 10.84 -22.20 9.84
N ARG A 153 10.70 -20.93 9.55
CA ARG A 153 10.44 -19.93 10.59
C ARG A 153 8.99 -20.04 11.06
N GLU A 154 8.79 -19.91 12.37
CA GLU A 154 7.46 -19.79 12.96
C GLU A 154 6.73 -18.59 12.35
N GLY A 155 5.46 -18.79 11.94
CA GLY A 155 4.68 -17.82 11.16
C GLY A 155 4.75 -18.01 9.64
N GLY A 156 5.63 -18.91 9.15
CA GLY A 156 5.68 -19.35 7.75
C GLY A 156 5.99 -18.22 6.77
N VAL A 157 5.35 -18.24 5.59
CA VAL A 157 5.57 -17.22 4.54
C VAL A 157 5.21 -15.80 4.97
N LEU A 158 4.37 -15.64 5.98
CA LEU A 158 4.04 -14.34 6.56
C LEU A 158 5.23 -13.73 7.34
N LYS A 159 6.21 -14.56 7.71
CA LYS A 159 7.41 -14.15 8.43
C LYS A 159 8.64 -14.11 7.53
N ARG A 160 8.77 -15.06 6.62
CA ARG A 160 9.85 -15.15 5.63
C ARG A 160 9.27 -15.72 4.32
N ALA A 161 9.25 -14.91 3.28
CA ALA A 161 8.68 -15.25 1.98
C ALA A 161 9.61 -16.18 1.16
N GLY A 162 9.95 -17.36 1.72
CA GLY A 162 10.86 -18.34 1.10
C GLY A 162 10.18 -19.68 0.84
N HIS A 163 10.76 -20.50 -0.06
CA HIS A 163 10.27 -21.83 -0.44
C HIS A 163 10.19 -22.79 0.75
N THR A 164 11.12 -22.68 1.72
CA THR A 164 11.10 -23.45 2.97
C THR A 164 9.81 -23.24 3.74
N GLU A 165 9.44 -22.00 3.98
CA GLU A 165 8.22 -21.64 4.68
C GLU A 165 6.98 -21.99 3.85
N ALA A 166 7.03 -21.73 2.53
CA ALA A 166 5.93 -22.05 1.62
C ALA A 166 5.59 -23.54 1.63
N ALA A 167 6.60 -24.42 1.64
CA ALA A 167 6.39 -25.86 1.66
C ALA A 167 5.68 -26.35 2.93
N VAL A 168 6.06 -25.83 4.09
CA VAL A 168 5.43 -26.15 5.38
C VAL A 168 4.01 -25.60 5.44
N ASP A 169 3.80 -24.35 5.05
CA ASP A 169 2.49 -23.69 5.03
C ASP A 169 1.50 -24.40 4.10
N LEU A 170 1.93 -24.72 2.89
CA LEU A 170 1.11 -25.41 1.91
C LEU A 170 0.70 -26.81 2.39
N ALA A 171 1.63 -27.57 3.00
CA ALA A 171 1.32 -28.86 3.58
C ALA A 171 0.29 -28.71 4.73
N GLN A 172 0.47 -27.74 5.61
CA GLN A 172 -0.44 -27.46 6.72
C GLN A 172 -1.83 -27.01 6.24
N LEU A 173 -1.90 -26.10 5.25
CA LEU A 173 -3.16 -25.64 4.65
C LEU A 173 -3.90 -26.76 3.92
N ALA A 174 -3.17 -27.70 3.34
CA ALA A 174 -3.73 -28.91 2.74
C ALA A 174 -4.21 -29.95 3.79
N GLY A 175 -4.06 -29.69 5.10
CA GLY A 175 -4.41 -30.63 6.17
C GLY A 175 -3.48 -31.84 6.27
N LEU A 176 -2.24 -31.71 5.77
CA LEU A 176 -1.21 -32.73 5.74
C LEU A 176 -0.19 -32.49 6.87
N TYR A 177 0.75 -33.42 7.06
CA TYR A 177 1.85 -33.23 8.00
C TYR A 177 2.64 -31.95 7.63
N PRO A 178 2.95 -31.04 8.58
CA PRO A 178 3.55 -29.72 8.29
C PRO A 178 5.04 -29.84 7.87
N ALA A 179 5.27 -30.53 6.77
CA ALA A 179 6.57 -30.70 6.13
C ALA A 179 6.41 -30.87 4.62
N GLY A 180 7.34 -30.34 3.85
CA GLY A 180 7.38 -30.47 2.40
C GLY A 180 8.78 -30.77 1.89
N VAL A 181 8.86 -31.55 0.81
CA VAL A 181 10.11 -31.75 0.07
C VAL A 181 10.18 -30.70 -1.03
N ILE A 182 11.29 -30.01 -1.12
CA ILE A 182 11.54 -28.93 -2.08
C ILE A 182 12.80 -29.24 -2.90
N CYS A 183 12.80 -28.77 -4.14
CA CYS A 183 13.94 -28.91 -5.04
C CYS A 183 13.91 -27.79 -6.08
N GLU A 184 14.96 -26.99 -6.16
CA GLU A 184 15.08 -25.90 -7.11
C GLU A 184 15.08 -26.43 -8.55
N ILE A 185 14.49 -25.68 -9.48
CA ILE A 185 14.42 -26.06 -10.91
C ILE A 185 15.56 -25.40 -11.67
N GLN A 186 16.40 -26.24 -12.28
CA GLN A 186 17.49 -25.83 -13.15
C GLN A 186 17.22 -26.19 -14.60
N ASN A 187 17.68 -25.35 -15.51
CA ASN A 187 17.74 -25.62 -16.93
C ASN A 187 18.72 -26.78 -17.25
N ALA A 188 18.64 -27.32 -18.46
CA ALA A 188 19.49 -28.43 -18.88
C ALA A 188 21.00 -28.06 -18.92
N ASP A 189 21.32 -26.78 -19.03
CA ASP A 189 22.68 -26.23 -19.01
C ASP A 189 23.21 -25.95 -17.60
N GLY A 190 22.40 -26.19 -16.55
CA GLY A 190 22.74 -25.96 -15.15
C GLY A 190 22.47 -24.53 -14.67
N SER A 191 21.96 -23.63 -15.50
CA SER A 191 21.48 -22.32 -15.06
C SER A 191 20.14 -22.46 -14.33
N MET A 192 19.83 -21.49 -13.44
CA MET A 192 18.54 -21.48 -12.75
C MET A 192 17.41 -21.12 -13.72
N ALA A 193 16.31 -21.89 -13.68
CA ALA A 193 15.11 -21.58 -14.44
C ALA A 193 14.43 -20.33 -13.88
N ARG A 194 13.98 -19.42 -14.76
CA ARG A 194 13.24 -18.21 -14.41
C ARG A 194 11.78 -18.36 -14.84
N LEU A 195 10.94 -17.38 -14.53
CA LEU A 195 9.49 -17.51 -14.74
C LEU A 195 9.09 -18.02 -16.15
N PRO A 196 9.68 -17.56 -17.27
CA PRO A 196 9.34 -18.11 -18.60
C PRO A 196 9.61 -19.62 -18.73
N GLU A 197 10.77 -20.08 -18.26
CA GLU A 197 11.16 -21.49 -18.27
C GLU A 197 10.33 -22.32 -17.29
N LEU A 198 10.00 -21.73 -16.11
CA LEU A 198 9.16 -22.37 -15.09
C LEU A 198 7.72 -22.59 -15.58
N ILE A 199 7.17 -21.64 -16.36
CA ILE A 199 5.87 -21.79 -17.02
C ILE A 199 5.90 -22.93 -18.04
N GLN A 200 6.98 -23.05 -18.80
CA GLN A 200 7.14 -24.15 -19.75
C GLN A 200 7.27 -25.49 -19.01
N TYR A 201 8.11 -25.55 -17.97
CA TYR A 201 8.33 -26.71 -17.13
C TYR A 201 7.01 -27.21 -16.48
N SER A 202 6.21 -26.31 -15.93
CA SER A 202 4.93 -26.65 -15.32
C SER A 202 3.97 -27.29 -16.32
N LYS A 203 3.92 -26.79 -17.56
CA LYS A 203 3.12 -27.35 -18.66
C LYS A 203 3.62 -28.72 -19.12
N GLU A 204 4.94 -28.89 -19.26
CA GLU A 204 5.56 -30.13 -19.72
C GLU A 204 5.33 -31.28 -18.73
N HIS A 205 5.29 -30.97 -17.44
CA HIS A 205 5.10 -31.95 -16.36
C HIS A 205 3.69 -31.97 -15.78
N GLU A 206 2.75 -31.19 -16.34
CA GLU A 206 1.35 -31.08 -15.88
C GLU A 206 1.24 -30.70 -14.40
N LEU A 207 2.12 -29.79 -13.94
CA LEU A 207 2.16 -29.28 -12.57
C LEU A 207 1.47 -27.92 -12.48
N LYS A 208 0.76 -27.69 -11.38
CA LYS A 208 0.28 -26.36 -11.03
C LYS A 208 1.45 -25.45 -10.68
N ILE A 209 1.33 -24.16 -11.02
CA ILE A 209 2.33 -23.15 -10.70
C ILE A 209 1.69 -21.98 -9.97
N ILE A 210 2.20 -21.68 -8.77
CA ILE A 210 1.74 -20.60 -7.89
C ILE A 210 2.90 -19.69 -7.48
N SER A 211 2.59 -18.49 -6.98
CA SER A 211 3.59 -17.60 -6.39
C SER A 211 3.52 -17.59 -4.86
N ILE A 212 4.65 -17.36 -4.19
CA ILE A 212 4.69 -17.12 -2.74
C ILE A 212 3.88 -15.87 -2.39
N ALA A 213 3.84 -14.86 -3.25
CA ALA A 213 3.02 -13.66 -3.05
C ALA A 213 1.51 -13.97 -2.98
N ASP A 214 1.02 -14.87 -3.84
CA ASP A 214 -0.38 -15.32 -3.80
C ASP A 214 -0.66 -16.16 -2.55
N LEU A 215 0.29 -17.00 -2.12
CA LEU A 215 0.17 -17.76 -0.88
C LEU A 215 0.11 -16.85 0.36
N ILE A 216 0.94 -15.82 0.42
CA ILE A 216 0.88 -14.79 1.46
C ILE A 216 -0.51 -14.13 1.47
N SER A 217 -0.98 -13.70 0.29
CA SER A 217 -2.29 -13.07 0.14
C SER A 217 -3.44 -14.01 0.55
N TYR A 218 -3.31 -15.29 0.24
CA TYR A 218 -4.25 -16.33 0.64
C TYR A 218 -4.30 -16.48 2.17
N ARG A 219 -3.15 -16.65 2.83
CA ARG A 219 -3.04 -16.79 4.29
C ARG A 219 -3.58 -15.57 5.02
N LEU A 220 -3.20 -14.36 4.57
CA LEU A 220 -3.69 -13.10 5.15
C LEU A 220 -5.22 -12.97 5.10
N ARG A 221 -5.88 -13.56 4.08
CA ARG A 221 -7.35 -13.55 3.94
C ARG A 221 -8.06 -14.62 4.79
N HIS A 222 -7.44 -15.79 4.97
CA HIS A 222 -8.10 -16.96 5.57
C HIS A 222 -7.71 -17.24 7.02
N GLU A 223 -6.58 -16.73 7.49
CA GLU A 223 -6.10 -16.94 8.85
C GLU A 223 -6.33 -15.72 9.73
N ARG A 224 -6.64 -15.96 11.01
CA ARG A 224 -6.72 -14.90 12.02
C ARG A 224 -5.44 -14.90 12.85
N PHE A 225 -4.65 -13.85 12.68
CA PHE A 225 -3.42 -13.62 13.46
C PHE A 225 -3.48 -12.36 14.31
N VAL A 226 -4.59 -11.62 14.27
CA VAL A 226 -4.82 -10.43 15.11
C VAL A 226 -5.90 -10.76 16.14
N HIS A 227 -5.53 -10.68 17.42
CA HIS A 227 -6.41 -11.02 18.53
C HIS A 227 -6.68 -9.80 19.39
N ARG A 228 -7.97 -9.64 19.78
CA ARG A 228 -8.41 -8.63 20.73
C ARG A 228 -8.03 -9.05 22.14
N GLU A 229 -7.27 -8.21 22.83
CA GLU A 229 -6.80 -8.46 24.19
C GLU A 229 -7.68 -7.75 25.24
N THR A 230 -8.11 -6.51 24.96
CA THR A 230 -8.79 -5.67 25.94
C THR A 230 -9.64 -4.58 25.29
N VAL A 231 -10.55 -4.03 26.10
CA VAL A 231 -11.38 -2.87 25.75
C VAL A 231 -11.43 -1.94 26.95
N ALA A 232 -11.30 -0.63 26.70
CA ALA A 232 -11.44 0.40 27.74
C ALA A 232 -12.19 1.63 27.21
N ASP A 233 -12.72 2.45 28.11
CA ASP A 233 -13.26 3.75 27.76
C ASP A 233 -12.14 4.74 27.46
N LEU A 234 -12.33 5.58 26.45
CA LEU A 234 -11.38 6.61 26.01
C LEU A 234 -12.09 7.97 25.94
N PRO A 235 -12.25 8.68 27.07
CA PRO A 235 -12.64 10.08 27.03
C PRO A 235 -11.49 10.90 26.45
N SER A 236 -11.75 11.67 25.39
CA SER A 236 -10.76 12.47 24.71
C SER A 236 -11.28 13.87 24.42
N GLN A 237 -10.38 14.78 24.04
CA GLN A 237 -10.75 16.13 23.59
C GLN A 237 -11.58 16.14 22.28
N PHE A 238 -11.64 15.01 21.58
CA PHE A 238 -12.40 14.83 20.34
C PHE A 238 -13.76 14.17 20.56
N GLY A 239 -14.06 13.68 21.77
CA GLY A 239 -15.29 13.03 22.15
C GLY A 239 -15.08 11.82 23.04
N HIS A 240 -16.15 11.06 23.25
CA HIS A 240 -16.13 9.81 24.02
C HIS A 240 -16.09 8.62 23.07
N PHE A 241 -15.01 7.82 23.17
CA PHE A 241 -14.77 6.61 22.40
C PHE A 241 -14.55 5.41 23.32
N LYS A 242 -14.52 4.22 22.75
CA LYS A 242 -13.89 3.04 23.33
C LYS A 242 -12.59 2.73 22.59
N ILE A 243 -11.57 2.31 23.32
CA ILE A 243 -10.30 1.84 22.75
C ILE A 243 -10.20 0.33 22.90
N TYR A 244 -9.95 -0.35 21.80
CA TYR A 244 -9.77 -1.79 21.70
C TYR A 244 -8.30 -2.07 21.46
N GLY A 245 -7.67 -2.85 22.34
CA GLY A 245 -6.29 -3.29 22.20
C GLY A 245 -6.22 -4.63 21.47
N TYR A 246 -5.35 -4.71 20.46
CA TYR A 246 -5.12 -5.89 19.65
C TYR A 246 -3.65 -6.27 19.65
N ARG A 247 -3.37 -7.58 19.60
CA ARG A 247 -2.04 -8.14 19.42
C ARG A 247 -1.96 -8.92 18.12
N ASN A 248 -0.94 -8.64 17.33
CA ASN A 248 -0.58 -9.44 16.17
C ASN A 248 0.34 -10.59 16.62
N LEU A 249 -0.11 -11.83 16.46
CA LEU A 249 0.63 -13.02 16.89
C LEU A 249 1.89 -13.29 16.04
N LEU A 250 1.99 -12.73 14.83
CA LEU A 250 3.14 -12.95 13.96
C LEU A 250 4.41 -12.25 14.45
N ASP A 251 4.26 -11.06 15.05
CA ASP A 251 5.40 -10.21 15.44
C ASP A 251 5.27 -9.61 16.85
N ASN A 252 4.21 -9.98 17.59
CA ASN A 252 3.85 -9.44 18.90
C ASN A 252 3.61 -7.92 18.92
N THR A 253 3.36 -7.31 17.76
CA THR A 253 3.06 -5.88 17.67
C THR A 253 1.65 -5.61 18.20
N GLU A 254 1.51 -4.54 18.98
CA GLU A 254 0.23 -4.11 19.52
C GLU A 254 -0.37 -3.02 18.64
N HIS A 255 -1.67 -3.14 18.35
CA HIS A 255 -2.44 -2.18 17.57
C HIS A 255 -3.65 -1.74 18.37
N VAL A 256 -4.26 -0.61 17.99
CA VAL A 256 -5.50 -0.18 18.64
C VAL A 256 -6.56 0.21 17.62
N ALA A 257 -7.84 -0.01 18.00
CA ALA A 257 -8.98 0.58 17.32
C ALA A 257 -9.69 1.54 18.26
N ILE A 258 -9.94 2.76 17.83
CA ILE A 258 -10.71 3.79 18.54
C ILE A 258 -12.10 3.79 17.92
N VAL A 259 -13.10 3.42 18.71
CA VAL A 259 -14.44 3.06 18.26
C VAL A 259 -15.48 4.02 18.84
N LYS A 260 -16.36 4.54 18.00
CA LYS A 260 -17.57 5.25 18.34
C LYS A 260 -18.78 4.42 17.93
N GLY A 261 -19.80 4.35 18.78
CA GLY A 261 -20.98 3.52 18.55
C GLY A 261 -20.82 2.10 19.08
N ASP A 262 -21.78 1.23 18.76
CA ASP A 262 -21.81 -0.17 19.20
C ASP A 262 -21.36 -1.10 18.05
N PRO A 263 -20.28 -1.87 18.23
CA PRO A 263 -19.82 -2.84 17.23
C PRO A 263 -20.88 -3.88 16.82
N ALA A 264 -21.84 -4.19 17.68
CA ALA A 264 -22.93 -5.11 17.35
C ALA A 264 -23.81 -4.61 16.18
N GLU A 265 -23.83 -3.30 15.93
CA GLU A 265 -24.59 -2.68 14.86
C GLU A 265 -23.79 -2.49 13.56
N PHE A 266 -22.47 -2.70 13.58
CA PHE A 266 -21.57 -2.43 12.45
C PHE A 266 -21.79 -3.35 11.24
N SER A 267 -22.38 -4.53 11.45
CA SER A 267 -22.73 -5.43 10.36
C SER A 267 -23.97 -5.01 9.56
N ASN A 268 -24.75 -4.03 10.06
CA ASN A 268 -26.05 -3.67 9.54
C ASN A 268 -26.05 -2.37 8.73
N GLN A 269 -24.94 -1.63 8.70
CA GLN A 269 -24.82 -0.35 8.01
C GLN A 269 -23.38 -0.05 7.64
N PRO A 270 -23.15 0.79 6.61
CA PRO A 270 -21.80 1.25 6.27
C PRO A 270 -21.15 2.03 7.41
N VAL A 271 -19.96 1.62 7.82
CA VAL A 271 -19.22 2.20 8.95
C VAL A 271 -18.17 3.20 8.41
N MET A 272 -18.09 4.37 9.03
CA MET A 272 -17.03 5.35 8.74
C MET A 272 -15.71 4.86 9.33
N VAL A 273 -14.70 4.63 8.48
CA VAL A 273 -13.43 4.00 8.87
C VAL A 273 -12.24 4.84 8.46
N ARG A 274 -11.31 5.04 9.38
CA ARG A 274 -9.96 5.52 9.11
C ARG A 274 -8.93 4.45 9.48
N VAL A 275 -8.12 4.01 8.53
CA VAL A 275 -6.90 3.24 8.82
C VAL A 275 -5.73 4.20 8.87
N HIS A 276 -5.17 4.41 10.08
CA HIS A 276 -4.07 5.33 10.34
C HIS A 276 -2.82 4.55 10.71
N SER A 277 -1.71 4.78 10.00
CA SER A 277 -0.41 4.22 10.37
C SER A 277 0.31 5.18 11.29
N GLU A 278 0.89 4.66 12.36
CA GLU A 278 1.65 5.40 13.37
C GLU A 278 2.66 6.36 12.76
N CYS A 279 2.72 7.55 13.32
CA CYS A 279 3.72 8.56 13.04
C CYS A 279 4.10 9.27 14.33
N LEU A 280 5.01 8.69 15.13
CA LEU A 280 5.40 9.23 16.43
C LEU A 280 5.77 10.72 16.35
N THR A 281 6.55 11.10 15.34
CA THR A 281 6.98 12.49 15.15
C THR A 281 5.82 13.44 14.86
N GLY A 282 4.85 13.02 14.03
CA GLY A 282 3.67 13.82 13.71
C GLY A 282 2.61 13.73 14.81
N ASP A 283 2.15 12.52 15.13
CA ASP A 283 0.99 12.28 16.00
C ASP A 283 1.24 12.75 17.44
N SER A 284 2.43 12.42 18.00
CA SER A 284 2.75 12.68 19.41
C SER A 284 3.66 13.91 19.61
N LEU A 285 4.69 14.06 18.77
CA LEU A 285 5.69 15.13 18.96
C LEU A 285 5.34 16.43 18.22
N GLY A 286 4.27 16.44 17.40
CA GLY A 286 3.79 17.66 16.72
C GLY A 286 4.71 18.14 15.60
N SER A 287 5.44 17.23 14.94
CA SER A 287 6.29 17.59 13.79
C SER A 287 5.47 18.19 12.66
N LEU A 288 5.94 19.29 12.09
CA LEU A 288 5.35 19.98 10.95
C LEU A 288 5.80 19.39 9.59
N ARG A 289 6.71 18.41 9.59
CA ARG A 289 7.20 17.77 8.34
C ARG A 289 6.13 16.91 7.63
N CYS A 290 5.04 16.57 8.30
CA CYS A 290 3.93 15.79 7.76
C CYS A 290 2.58 16.30 8.25
N ASP A 291 1.52 15.76 7.70
CA ASP A 291 0.13 16.08 8.04
C ASP A 291 -0.54 15.00 8.93
N CYS A 292 0.22 14.03 9.46
CA CYS A 292 -0.32 12.84 10.15
C CYS A 292 -1.22 13.19 11.33
N ARG A 293 -0.75 14.06 12.24
CA ARG A 293 -1.53 14.52 13.39
C ARG A 293 -2.85 15.16 12.98
N VAL A 294 -2.79 16.09 12.03
CA VAL A 294 -3.99 16.81 11.55
C VAL A 294 -4.98 15.81 10.94
N GLN A 295 -4.51 14.81 10.20
CA GLN A 295 -5.34 13.76 9.65
C GLN A 295 -5.99 12.89 10.73
N LEU A 296 -5.25 12.52 11.78
CA LEU A 296 -5.78 11.74 12.89
C LEU A 296 -6.86 12.51 13.65
N GLU A 297 -6.58 13.75 13.99
CA GLU A 297 -7.52 14.62 14.69
C GLU A 297 -8.80 14.90 13.88
N ALA A 298 -8.65 15.16 12.58
CA ALA A 298 -9.79 15.36 11.69
C ALA A 298 -10.65 14.09 11.58
N ALA A 299 -10.04 12.90 11.43
CA ALA A 299 -10.76 11.65 11.37
C ALA A 299 -11.55 11.36 12.66
N LEU A 300 -10.96 11.62 13.84
CA LEU A 300 -11.65 11.47 15.12
C LEU A 300 -12.86 12.42 15.24
N LYS A 301 -12.70 13.69 14.82
CA LYS A 301 -13.81 14.67 14.81
C LYS A 301 -14.92 14.27 13.85
N MET A 302 -14.58 13.79 12.66
CA MET A 302 -15.56 13.32 11.66
C MET A 302 -16.36 12.14 12.21
N ILE A 303 -15.70 11.16 12.83
CA ILE A 303 -16.35 9.97 13.41
C ILE A 303 -17.22 10.36 14.61
N GLU A 304 -16.76 11.27 15.48
CA GLU A 304 -17.57 11.78 16.59
C GLU A 304 -18.84 12.47 16.07
N HIS A 305 -18.70 13.33 15.05
CA HIS A 305 -19.85 14.02 14.44
C HIS A 305 -20.82 13.05 13.75
N ASN A 306 -20.30 12.00 13.11
CA ASN A 306 -21.13 10.95 12.49
C ASN A 306 -21.86 10.07 13.54
N GLY A 307 -21.40 10.06 14.80
CA GLY A 307 -21.96 9.26 15.89
C GLY A 307 -21.57 7.78 15.87
N SER A 308 -20.94 7.28 14.78
CA SER A 308 -20.53 5.89 14.60
C SER A 308 -19.31 5.82 13.68
N GLY A 309 -18.32 4.98 14.03
CA GLY A 309 -17.15 4.75 13.20
C GLY A 309 -15.94 4.21 13.96
N VAL A 310 -14.86 3.95 13.19
CA VAL A 310 -13.64 3.32 13.71
C VAL A 310 -12.40 4.02 13.16
N VAL A 311 -11.47 4.39 14.05
CA VAL A 311 -10.08 4.67 13.66
C VAL A 311 -9.24 3.47 14.05
N VAL A 312 -8.70 2.75 13.06
CA VAL A 312 -7.70 1.69 13.27
C VAL A 312 -6.32 2.34 13.26
N TYR A 313 -5.63 2.33 14.39
CA TYR A 313 -4.28 2.88 14.55
C TYR A 313 -3.26 1.74 14.52
N LEU A 314 -2.54 1.65 13.40
CA LEU A 314 -1.56 0.59 13.15
C LEU A 314 -0.15 1.05 13.52
N ARG A 315 0.54 0.29 14.35
CA ARG A 315 1.95 0.54 14.70
C ARG A 315 2.88 0.10 13.59
N GLN A 316 2.89 0.90 12.51
CA GLN A 316 3.69 0.69 11.29
C GLN A 316 4.44 2.00 10.96
N GLU A 317 5.34 2.40 11.85
CA GLU A 317 6.09 3.65 11.77
C GLU A 317 6.92 3.74 10.47
N GLY A 318 6.99 4.95 9.91
CA GLY A 318 7.82 5.22 8.75
C GLY A 318 7.42 4.46 7.48
N ARG A 319 6.14 4.08 7.31
CA ARG A 319 5.63 3.19 6.24
C ARG A 319 6.19 1.77 6.34
N GLY A 320 6.43 1.29 7.56
CA GLY A 320 6.94 -0.05 7.84
C GLY A 320 8.45 -0.15 8.01
N ILE A 321 9.22 0.93 7.76
CA ILE A 321 10.69 0.92 7.93
C ILE A 321 11.16 1.18 9.37
N GLY A 322 10.23 1.53 10.26
CA GLY A 322 10.51 1.85 11.66
C GLY A 322 11.03 3.27 11.90
N LEU A 323 11.01 3.68 13.18
CA LEU A 323 11.34 5.05 13.60
C LEU A 323 12.76 5.47 13.24
N VAL A 324 13.74 4.62 13.54
CA VAL A 324 15.16 4.99 13.33
C VAL A 324 15.48 5.20 11.85
N ASN A 325 14.98 4.32 10.97
CA ASN A 325 15.20 4.49 9.53
C ASN A 325 14.41 5.68 8.97
N LYS A 326 13.23 5.98 9.51
CA LYS A 326 12.52 7.22 9.19
C LYS A 326 13.32 8.48 9.56
N LEU A 327 14.02 8.49 10.70
CA LEU A 327 14.89 9.61 11.08
C LEU A 327 16.11 9.73 10.15
N LYS A 328 16.69 8.60 9.69
CA LYS A 328 17.70 8.61 8.63
C LYS A 328 17.16 9.17 7.33
N ALA A 329 15.91 8.78 6.94
CA ALA A 329 15.25 9.35 5.77
C ALA A 329 15.05 10.87 5.89
N TYR A 330 14.73 11.39 7.08
CA TYR A 330 14.66 12.84 7.33
C TYR A 330 16.00 13.54 7.06
N SER A 331 17.13 12.95 7.51
CA SER A 331 18.46 13.49 7.22
C SER A 331 18.77 13.55 5.73
N LEU A 332 18.31 12.54 4.96
CA LEU A 332 18.45 12.52 3.50
C LEU A 332 17.54 13.56 2.83
N GLN A 333 16.33 13.77 3.35
CA GLN A 333 15.42 14.83 2.88
C GLN A 333 15.98 16.23 3.14
N ASP A 334 16.69 16.45 4.24
CA ASP A 334 17.40 17.70 4.52
C ASP A 334 18.53 17.97 3.52
N LEU A 335 19.01 16.94 2.81
CA LEU A 335 19.97 17.04 1.71
C LEU A 335 19.30 17.18 0.33
N GLY A 336 17.97 17.29 0.28
CA GLY A 336 17.20 17.58 -0.94
C GLY A 336 16.51 16.38 -1.59
N LEU A 337 16.62 15.16 -1.03
CA LEU A 337 15.85 14.01 -1.53
C LEU A 337 14.39 14.13 -1.10
N ASP A 338 13.47 13.56 -1.89
CA ASP A 338 12.11 13.39 -1.44
C ASP A 338 11.92 12.12 -0.59
N THR A 339 10.68 11.89 -0.11
CA THR A 339 10.38 10.76 0.79
C THR A 339 10.58 9.40 0.13
N VAL A 340 10.31 9.27 -1.17
CA VAL A 340 10.46 8.01 -1.94
C VAL A 340 11.95 7.75 -2.17
N GLU A 341 12.66 8.72 -2.72
CA GLU A 341 14.10 8.65 -2.97
C GLU A 341 14.92 8.36 -1.71
N ALA A 342 14.53 8.98 -0.58
CA ALA A 342 15.17 8.73 0.71
C ALA A 342 14.99 7.28 1.19
N ASN A 343 13.81 6.69 1.01
CA ASN A 343 13.56 5.28 1.35
C ASN A 343 14.36 4.32 0.44
N GLU A 344 14.34 4.55 -0.87
CA GLU A 344 15.09 3.75 -1.85
C GLU A 344 16.59 3.82 -1.59
N ARG A 345 17.11 5.01 -1.23
CA ARG A 345 18.53 5.18 -0.87
C ARG A 345 18.93 4.40 0.38
N LEU A 346 17.98 4.14 1.28
CA LEU A 346 18.18 3.30 2.47
C LEU A 346 17.93 1.81 2.20
N GLY A 347 17.63 1.42 0.95
CA GLY A 347 17.39 0.03 0.55
C GLY A 347 15.94 -0.45 0.82
N PHE A 348 14.99 0.46 1.05
CA PHE A 348 13.60 0.12 1.29
C PHE A 348 12.72 0.51 0.10
N PRO A 349 11.68 -0.27 -0.22
CA PRO A 349 10.65 0.15 -1.16
C PRO A 349 9.88 1.37 -0.64
N ALA A 350 9.18 2.06 -1.53
CA ALA A 350 8.44 3.28 -1.24
C ALA A 350 7.39 3.13 -0.13
N ASP A 351 6.80 1.93 0.02
CA ASP A 351 5.74 1.65 1.00
C ASP A 351 5.71 0.15 1.33
N LEU A 352 6.02 -0.20 2.60
CA LEU A 352 6.01 -1.57 3.14
C LEU A 352 4.80 -1.86 4.04
N ARG A 353 3.79 -0.95 4.07
CA ARG A 353 2.65 -1.13 4.97
C ARG A 353 1.78 -2.30 4.54
N ASP A 354 1.44 -3.13 5.51
CA ASP A 354 0.40 -4.15 5.38
C ASP A 354 -0.93 -3.62 5.97
N TYR A 355 -1.98 -3.68 5.17
CA TYR A 355 -3.33 -3.29 5.58
C TYR A 355 -4.19 -4.48 6.02
N GLY A 356 -3.70 -5.70 5.90
CA GLY A 356 -4.38 -6.93 6.32
C GLY A 356 -4.65 -6.98 7.82
N VAL A 357 -3.71 -6.51 8.63
CA VAL A 357 -3.91 -6.32 10.08
C VAL A 357 -5.11 -5.41 10.35
N GLY A 358 -5.20 -4.29 9.64
CA GLY A 358 -6.32 -3.36 9.76
C GLY A 358 -7.65 -3.98 9.34
N ALA A 359 -7.65 -4.78 8.29
CA ALA A 359 -8.83 -5.50 7.83
C ALA A 359 -9.30 -6.55 8.86
N GLN A 360 -8.38 -7.29 9.47
CA GLN A 360 -8.73 -8.27 10.51
C GLN A 360 -9.30 -7.61 11.76
N ILE A 361 -8.78 -6.44 12.16
CA ILE A 361 -9.35 -5.64 13.26
C ILE A 361 -10.79 -5.21 12.93
N LEU A 362 -11.03 -4.72 11.71
CA LEU A 362 -12.37 -4.31 11.28
C LEU A 362 -13.35 -5.49 11.25
N ASN A 363 -12.92 -6.64 10.75
CA ASN A 363 -13.73 -7.87 10.73
C ASN A 363 -14.06 -8.34 12.15
N ASP A 364 -13.11 -8.27 13.09
CA ASP A 364 -13.36 -8.60 14.50
C ASP A 364 -14.38 -7.66 15.17
N LEU A 365 -14.42 -6.39 14.74
CA LEU A 365 -15.43 -5.42 15.15
C LEU A 365 -16.77 -5.58 14.42
N GLY A 366 -16.93 -6.57 13.54
CA GLY A 366 -18.17 -6.84 12.81
C GLY A 366 -18.43 -5.93 11.61
N VAL A 367 -17.45 -5.12 11.20
CA VAL A 367 -17.57 -4.23 10.04
C VAL A 367 -17.61 -5.05 8.76
N LYS A 368 -18.57 -4.79 7.88
CA LYS A 368 -18.69 -5.42 6.54
C LYS A 368 -18.58 -4.39 5.42
N GLU A 369 -19.32 -3.30 5.54
CA GLU A 369 -19.34 -2.20 4.58
C GLU A 369 -18.63 -0.99 5.18
N ILE A 370 -17.75 -0.36 4.41
CA ILE A 370 -16.93 0.76 4.87
C ILE A 370 -17.12 2.01 4.02
N ARG A 371 -17.24 3.15 4.71
CA ARG A 371 -17.02 4.49 4.17
C ARG A 371 -15.62 4.91 4.57
N LEU A 372 -14.65 4.76 3.66
CA LEU A 372 -13.24 4.87 4.00
C LEU A 372 -12.74 6.31 3.94
N ILE A 373 -12.32 6.86 5.08
CA ILE A 373 -11.68 8.17 5.18
C ILE A 373 -10.25 8.04 4.65
N THR A 374 -10.01 8.37 3.38
CA THR A 374 -8.70 8.25 2.76
C THR A 374 -8.53 9.09 1.50
N ASN A 375 -7.27 9.53 1.27
CA ASN A 375 -6.83 10.06 -0.02
C ASN A 375 -5.84 9.09 -0.72
N ASN A 376 -5.55 7.92 -0.13
CA ASN A 376 -4.58 6.96 -0.66
C ASN A 376 -5.28 5.80 -1.38
N PRO A 377 -5.17 5.68 -2.73
CA PRO A 377 -5.80 4.60 -3.48
C PRO A 377 -5.27 3.20 -3.09
N ARG A 378 -4.03 3.09 -2.65
CA ARG A 378 -3.45 1.81 -2.18
C ARG A 378 -4.18 1.25 -0.95
N LYS A 379 -4.71 2.12 -0.06
CA LYS A 379 -5.52 1.68 1.08
C LYS A 379 -6.83 1.04 0.63
N ILE A 380 -7.41 1.55 -0.45
CA ILE A 380 -8.63 1.01 -1.06
C ILE A 380 -8.38 -0.40 -1.58
N ALA A 381 -7.31 -0.58 -2.37
CA ALA A 381 -6.93 -1.88 -2.92
C ALA A 381 -6.56 -2.89 -1.81
N GLY A 382 -5.82 -2.44 -0.79
CA GLY A 382 -5.35 -3.29 0.30
C GLY A 382 -6.44 -3.84 1.23
N LEU A 383 -7.64 -3.26 1.24
CA LEU A 383 -8.76 -3.72 2.07
C LEU A 383 -9.73 -4.64 1.32
N LYS A 384 -9.86 -4.50 -0.01
CA LYS A 384 -10.83 -5.25 -0.83
C LYS A 384 -10.69 -6.78 -0.76
N GLY A 385 -9.51 -7.30 -0.48
CA GLY A 385 -9.23 -8.75 -0.45
C GLY A 385 -9.69 -9.47 0.83
N TYR A 386 -10.20 -8.76 1.84
CA TYR A 386 -10.44 -9.28 3.20
C TYR A 386 -11.93 -9.38 3.57
N GLY A 387 -12.83 -9.40 2.60
CA GLY A 387 -14.27 -9.49 2.85
C GLY A 387 -14.90 -8.18 3.33
N LEU A 388 -14.19 -7.04 3.18
CA LEU A 388 -14.70 -5.71 3.44
C LEU A 388 -15.14 -5.07 2.12
N GLU A 389 -16.40 -4.62 2.07
CA GLU A 389 -16.93 -3.90 0.93
C GLU A 389 -16.78 -2.39 1.14
N MET A 390 -16.08 -1.72 0.22
CA MET A 390 -15.96 -0.28 0.25
C MET A 390 -17.11 0.34 -0.54
N VAL A 391 -18.06 0.96 0.15
CA VAL A 391 -19.24 1.60 -0.46
C VAL A 391 -19.01 3.06 -0.79
N ASP A 392 -18.09 3.74 -0.08
CA ASP A 392 -17.83 5.17 -0.28
C ASP A 392 -16.40 5.55 0.16
N ARG A 393 -15.84 6.57 -0.49
CA ARG A 393 -14.59 7.23 -0.10
C ARG A 393 -14.89 8.60 0.50
N VAL A 394 -14.50 8.78 1.74
CA VAL A 394 -14.61 10.08 2.41
C VAL A 394 -13.25 10.80 2.30
N PRO A 395 -13.17 11.93 1.61
CA PRO A 395 -11.92 12.68 1.48
C PRO A 395 -11.49 13.26 2.82
N LEU A 396 -10.18 13.31 3.05
CA LEU A 396 -9.58 13.91 4.25
C LEU A 396 -8.66 15.05 3.83
N LEU A 397 -9.16 16.26 3.96
CA LEU A 397 -8.42 17.46 3.57
C LEU A 397 -7.63 18.00 4.76
N THR A 398 -6.38 18.38 4.51
CA THR A 398 -5.48 19.02 5.48
C THR A 398 -4.82 20.22 4.83
N GLU A 399 -4.62 21.29 5.60
CA GLU A 399 -3.91 22.47 5.12
C GLU A 399 -2.43 22.16 4.89
N ALA A 400 -1.89 22.65 3.77
CA ALA A 400 -0.46 22.64 3.54
C ALA A 400 0.22 23.75 4.34
N THR A 401 1.37 23.44 4.89
CA THR A 401 2.27 24.39 5.53
C THR A 401 3.56 24.51 4.73
N THR A 402 4.34 25.56 4.96
CA THR A 402 5.67 25.70 4.34
C THR A 402 6.60 24.53 4.63
N TYR A 403 6.37 23.81 5.73
CA TYR A 403 7.21 22.68 6.15
C TYR A 403 6.78 21.33 5.55
N ASN A 404 5.51 21.15 5.20
CA ASN A 404 5.01 19.86 4.67
C ASN A 404 4.59 19.90 3.19
N LEU A 405 4.71 21.04 2.53
CA LEU A 405 4.31 21.21 1.14
C LEU A 405 5.00 20.17 0.22
N ASN A 406 6.33 20.05 0.31
CA ASN A 406 7.08 19.07 -0.48
C ASN A 406 6.64 17.63 -0.20
N TYR A 407 6.34 17.29 1.06
CA TYR A 407 5.84 15.99 1.45
C TYR A 407 4.45 15.69 0.82
N LEU A 408 3.56 16.67 0.81
CA LEU A 408 2.23 16.54 0.21
C LEU A 408 2.30 16.47 -1.32
N THR A 409 3.19 17.25 -1.94
CA THR A 409 3.48 17.19 -3.39
C THR A 409 3.98 15.78 -3.78
N THR A 410 4.96 15.23 -3.06
CA THR A 410 5.44 13.86 -3.30
C THR A 410 4.32 12.82 -3.16
N LYS A 411 3.41 12.99 -2.20
CA LYS A 411 2.23 12.12 -2.06
C LYS A 411 1.33 12.19 -3.28
N ALA A 412 1.10 13.38 -3.85
CA ALA A 412 0.27 13.56 -5.03
C ALA A 412 0.93 12.97 -6.28
N GLU A 413 2.17 13.35 -6.56
CA GLU A 413 2.87 13.07 -7.82
C GLU A 413 3.43 11.65 -7.90
N LYS A 414 4.10 11.19 -6.83
CA LYS A 414 4.80 9.90 -6.84
C LYS A 414 4.00 8.75 -6.23
N LEU A 415 3.05 9.04 -5.32
CA LEU A 415 2.28 8.01 -4.63
C LEU A 415 0.80 7.95 -5.06
N GLY A 416 0.40 8.81 -6.01
CA GLY A 416 -0.96 8.80 -6.59
C GLY A 416 -2.05 9.13 -5.57
N HIS A 417 -1.75 9.90 -4.51
CA HIS A 417 -2.77 10.32 -3.56
C HIS A 417 -3.82 11.19 -4.22
N LEU A 418 -5.06 10.85 -3.97
CA LEU A 418 -6.23 11.60 -4.45
C LEU A 418 -6.44 12.80 -3.54
N PHE A 419 -5.72 13.86 -3.80
CA PHE A 419 -6.08 15.16 -3.24
C PHE A 419 -7.14 15.76 -4.16
N LEU A 420 -8.16 16.38 -3.57
CA LEU A 420 -9.03 17.25 -4.35
C LEU A 420 -8.12 18.30 -5.01
N ARG A 421 -8.09 18.31 -6.32
CA ARG A 421 -7.46 19.40 -7.06
C ARG A 421 -8.35 20.61 -6.88
N THR A 422 -8.14 21.36 -5.82
CA THR A 422 -8.78 22.65 -5.66
C THR A 422 -7.99 23.59 -6.55
N TYR A 423 -8.58 24.01 -7.65
CA TYR A 423 -8.03 25.10 -8.43
C TYR A 423 -8.28 26.38 -7.63
N LEU A 424 -7.25 26.91 -6.99
CA LEU A 424 -7.28 28.27 -6.47
C LEU A 424 -7.11 29.22 -7.65
N THR A 425 -8.21 29.78 -8.09
CA THR A 425 -8.16 30.97 -8.91
C THR A 425 -8.12 32.15 -7.98
N THR A 426 -7.00 32.84 -7.91
CA THR A 426 -6.90 34.12 -7.23
C THR A 426 -7.55 35.17 -8.10
N ILE A 427 -8.69 35.66 -7.68
CA ILE A 427 -9.37 36.75 -8.36
C ILE A 427 -9.01 38.04 -7.60
N ALA A 428 -8.23 38.90 -8.23
CA ALA A 428 -7.99 40.25 -7.72
C ALA A 428 -9.09 41.16 -8.25
N LEU A 429 -9.98 41.60 -7.35
CA LEU A 429 -10.99 42.59 -7.68
C LEU A 429 -10.37 43.99 -7.56
N HIS A 430 -10.10 44.61 -8.69
CA HIS A 430 -9.73 46.04 -8.75
C HIS A 430 -11.01 46.88 -8.71
N LEU A 431 -11.27 47.46 -7.55
CA LEU A 431 -12.36 48.45 -7.40
C LEU A 431 -11.84 49.84 -7.79
N ARG A 432 -12.33 50.37 -8.89
CA ARG A 432 -11.91 51.69 -9.39
C ARG A 432 -12.39 52.88 -8.58
N ASP A 433 -13.38 52.68 -7.71
CA ASP A 433 -13.89 53.77 -6.85
C ASP A 433 -13.26 53.70 -5.47
N ASN A 434 -12.77 54.85 -5.01
CA ASN A 434 -12.12 55.03 -3.73
C ASN A 434 -13.00 54.58 -2.56
N LEU A 435 -12.87 53.32 -2.13
CA LEU A 435 -13.43 52.85 -0.86
C LEU A 435 -12.66 53.46 0.29
N ASN A 436 -12.97 54.71 0.59
CA ASN A 436 -12.25 55.53 1.58
C ASN A 436 -12.74 55.27 3.02
N SER A 437 -13.81 54.48 3.22
CA SER A 437 -14.34 54.22 4.56
C SER A 437 -14.28 52.76 4.94
N VAL A 438 -13.97 52.49 6.21
CA VAL A 438 -13.99 51.15 6.82
C VAL A 438 -15.39 50.50 6.68
N THR A 439 -16.44 51.32 6.72
CA THR A 439 -17.84 50.89 6.63
C THR A 439 -18.17 50.32 5.22
N GLU A 440 -17.69 50.95 4.16
CA GLU A 440 -17.89 50.49 2.78
C GLU A 440 -17.13 49.20 2.49
N ARG A 441 -15.92 49.04 3.05
CA ARG A 441 -15.17 47.80 3.00
C ARG A 441 -15.91 46.63 3.67
N TYR A 442 -16.47 46.88 4.87
CA TYR A 442 -17.26 45.86 5.57
C TYR A 442 -18.52 45.47 4.81
N ALA A 443 -19.23 46.42 4.25
CA ALA A 443 -20.43 46.16 3.44
C ALA A 443 -20.12 45.37 2.19
N LEU A 444 -18.98 45.58 1.55
CA LEU A 444 -18.47 44.86 0.41
C LEU A 444 -18.11 43.40 0.79
N LEU A 445 -17.38 43.22 1.89
CA LEU A 445 -17.00 41.89 2.40
C LEU A 445 -18.24 41.04 2.76
N GLU A 446 -19.27 41.64 3.36
CA GLU A 446 -20.51 40.92 3.66
C GLU A 446 -21.26 40.48 2.40
N LYS A 447 -21.29 41.32 1.37
CA LYS A 447 -21.88 40.94 0.06
C LYS A 447 -21.10 39.78 -0.58
N LEU A 448 -19.77 39.82 -0.56
CA LEU A 448 -18.90 38.77 -1.08
C LEU A 448 -19.04 37.45 -0.28
N ARG A 449 -19.15 37.53 1.05
CA ARG A 449 -19.46 36.35 1.89
C ARG A 449 -20.81 35.75 1.55
N HIS A 450 -21.79 36.57 1.24
CA HIS A 450 -23.11 36.07 0.84
C HIS A 450 -23.05 35.32 -0.50
N VAL A 451 -22.35 35.86 -1.49
CA VAL A 451 -22.14 35.21 -2.79
C VAL A 451 -21.31 33.93 -2.63
N ALA A 452 -20.22 33.98 -1.87
CA ALA A 452 -19.39 32.80 -1.59
C ALA A 452 -20.23 31.69 -0.95
N LYS A 453 -21.04 32.00 0.06
CA LYS A 453 -21.92 31.03 0.72
C LYS A 453 -23.00 30.46 -0.19
N SER A 454 -23.55 31.25 -1.12
CA SER A 454 -24.58 30.77 -2.06
C SER A 454 -24.03 29.81 -3.11
N HIS A 455 -22.72 29.74 -3.28
CA HIS A 455 -22.02 28.86 -4.22
C HIS A 455 -21.06 27.87 -3.54
N ASP A 456 -21.18 27.67 -2.21
CA ASP A 456 -20.29 26.82 -1.41
C ASP A 456 -18.80 27.14 -1.59
N LEU A 457 -18.47 28.42 -1.74
CA LEU A 457 -17.11 28.91 -1.93
C LEU A 457 -16.52 29.37 -0.61
N MET A 458 -15.22 29.14 -0.44
CA MET A 458 -14.47 29.72 0.67
C MET A 458 -13.91 31.08 0.29
N LEU A 459 -14.11 32.05 1.18
CA LEU A 459 -13.58 33.40 1.07
C LEU A 459 -12.44 33.57 2.10
N GLN A 460 -11.23 33.78 1.63
CA GLN A 460 -10.10 34.07 2.50
C GLN A 460 -9.62 35.49 2.29
N GLU A 461 -9.57 36.28 3.38
CA GLU A 461 -9.01 37.60 3.40
C GLU A 461 -7.51 37.53 3.73
N GLU A 462 -6.66 37.94 2.80
CA GLU A 462 -5.22 37.99 3.01
C GLU A 462 -4.77 39.43 3.31
N ASN A 463 -4.46 39.70 4.57
CA ASN A 463 -3.86 40.97 5.01
C ASN A 463 -2.33 40.85 4.92
N ARG A 464 -1.74 41.02 3.72
CA ARG A 464 -0.29 41.14 3.58
C ARG A 464 0.10 42.59 3.27
N PRO A 465 0.87 43.26 4.14
CA PRO A 465 1.31 44.65 3.91
C PRO A 465 2.17 44.84 2.65
N MET A 466 2.86 43.79 2.17
CA MET A 466 3.75 43.86 1.00
C MET A 466 3.02 43.76 -0.35
N ALA A 467 1.91 43.05 -0.45
CA ALA A 467 1.12 43.00 -1.68
C ALA A 467 0.40 44.33 -1.96
N LEU A 468 0.09 45.08 -0.93
CA LEU A 468 -0.55 46.40 -1.00
C LEU A 468 0.38 47.52 -1.53
N ALA A 469 1.69 47.31 -1.56
CA ALA A 469 2.65 48.35 -2.03
C ALA A 469 2.73 48.44 -3.56
N LEU A 470 2.26 47.42 -4.30
CA LEU A 470 2.29 47.38 -5.77
C LEU A 470 0.94 47.67 -6.42
N PHE A 471 -0.16 47.60 -5.66
CA PHE A 471 -1.51 47.89 -6.12
C PHE A 471 -2.06 49.09 -5.37
N ASP A 472 -2.77 49.98 -6.07
CA ASP A 472 -3.43 51.13 -5.46
C ASP A 472 -4.25 50.69 -4.25
N ARG A 473 -4.37 51.54 -3.21
CA ARG A 473 -4.96 51.21 -1.89
C ARG A 473 -6.41 50.71 -1.90
N SER A 474 -7.00 50.58 -3.06
CA SER A 474 -8.38 50.13 -3.32
C SER A 474 -8.52 48.66 -3.74
N SER A 475 -7.46 47.86 -3.76
CA SER A 475 -7.52 46.45 -4.21
C SER A 475 -7.84 45.50 -3.08
N LEU A 476 -8.82 44.61 -3.30
CA LEU A 476 -9.16 43.49 -2.43
C LEU A 476 -8.82 42.18 -3.17
N ILE A 477 -7.97 41.36 -2.57
CA ILE A 477 -7.62 40.04 -3.13
C ILE A 477 -8.56 39.01 -2.53
N ILE A 478 -9.29 38.32 -3.39
CA ILE A 478 -10.22 37.27 -3.01
C ILE A 478 -9.71 35.93 -3.55
N HIS A 479 -9.51 34.99 -2.67
CA HIS A 479 -9.21 33.62 -3.02
C HIS A 479 -10.53 32.86 -3.07
N LEU A 480 -10.92 32.37 -4.26
CA LEU A 480 -12.08 31.50 -4.44
C LEU A 480 -11.58 30.08 -4.58
N GLY A 481 -11.92 29.23 -3.62
CA GLY A 481 -11.69 27.79 -3.66
C GLY A 481 -12.90 27.08 -4.24
N PHE A 482 -12.69 26.24 -5.25
CA PHE A 482 -13.73 25.38 -5.82
C PHE A 482 -13.49 23.96 -5.39
N GLU A 483 -14.50 23.34 -4.77
CA GLU A 483 -14.51 21.93 -4.45
C GLU A 483 -15.30 21.21 -5.55
N GLN A 484 -14.61 20.62 -6.53
CA GLN A 484 -15.24 19.77 -7.52
C GLN A 484 -14.35 18.59 -7.83
N GLU A 485 -14.88 17.36 -7.73
CA GLU A 485 -14.23 16.18 -8.27
C GLU A 485 -14.08 16.34 -9.78
N ILE A 486 -12.89 16.67 -10.24
CA ILE A 486 -12.55 16.56 -11.65
C ILE A 486 -12.14 15.11 -11.86
N VAL A 487 -13.10 14.30 -12.25
CA VAL A 487 -12.88 12.95 -12.75
C VAL A 487 -12.17 13.10 -14.09
N ASP A 488 -10.90 12.69 -14.15
CA ASP A 488 -10.05 12.31 -15.32
C ASP A 488 -10.26 12.97 -16.70
N ASP A 489 -10.92 14.11 -16.81
CA ASP A 489 -10.99 14.83 -18.08
C ASP A 489 -9.87 15.88 -18.13
N ALA A 490 -8.70 15.47 -18.63
CA ALA A 490 -7.52 16.33 -18.80
C ALA A 490 -7.74 17.50 -19.77
N GLU A 491 -8.91 17.60 -20.41
CA GLU A 491 -9.21 18.58 -21.46
C GLU A 491 -10.41 19.49 -21.17
N TRP A 492 -10.91 19.51 -19.91
CA TRP A 492 -12.06 20.33 -19.50
C TRP A 492 -11.93 21.83 -19.89
N TYR A 493 -10.72 22.35 -19.89
CA TYR A 493 -10.43 23.74 -20.23
C TYR A 493 -10.63 24.07 -21.71
N LYS A 494 -10.62 23.07 -22.58
CA LYS A 494 -10.84 23.26 -24.03
C LYS A 494 -12.30 23.50 -24.39
N SER A 495 -13.22 23.13 -23.51
CA SER A 495 -14.66 23.26 -23.75
C SER A 495 -15.28 24.39 -22.89
N PRO A 496 -15.66 25.52 -23.49
CA PRO A 496 -16.40 26.60 -22.78
C PRO A 496 -17.71 26.10 -22.14
N GLU A 497 -18.29 25.02 -22.69
CA GLU A 497 -19.53 24.43 -22.26
C GLU A 497 -19.37 23.41 -21.11
N HIS A 498 -18.13 23.12 -20.71
CA HIS A 498 -17.90 22.19 -19.59
C HIS A 498 -18.56 22.69 -18.30
N PRO A 499 -19.22 21.82 -17.49
CA PRO A 499 -19.94 22.24 -16.28
C PRO A 499 -19.13 23.10 -15.34
N PHE A 500 -17.84 22.83 -15.19
CA PHE A 500 -16.91 23.61 -14.37
C PHE A 500 -16.77 25.05 -14.87
N ASN A 501 -16.55 25.26 -16.18
CA ASN A 501 -16.43 26.58 -16.77
C ASN A 501 -17.73 27.37 -16.66
N ARG A 502 -18.88 26.72 -16.78
CA ARG A 502 -20.20 27.34 -16.56
C ARG A 502 -20.39 27.75 -15.10
N SER A 503 -19.96 26.93 -14.14
CA SER A 503 -20.05 27.26 -12.71
C SER A 503 -19.20 28.50 -12.38
N ILE A 504 -17.95 28.55 -12.88
CA ILE A 504 -17.09 29.74 -12.71
C ILE A 504 -17.75 30.97 -13.33
N ALA A 505 -18.24 30.90 -14.57
CA ALA A 505 -18.89 32.01 -15.26
C ALA A 505 -20.07 32.55 -14.43
N LYS A 506 -20.92 31.65 -13.91
CA LYS A 506 -22.06 32.02 -13.07
C LYS A 506 -21.65 32.73 -11.78
N ILE A 507 -20.60 32.23 -11.11
CA ILE A 507 -20.08 32.84 -9.88
C ILE A 507 -19.57 34.25 -10.16
N LEU A 508 -18.83 34.43 -11.26
CA LEU A 508 -18.34 35.74 -11.66
C LEU A 508 -19.46 36.71 -12.01
N ASP A 509 -20.51 36.21 -12.66
CA ASP A 509 -21.73 36.97 -12.94
C ASP A 509 -22.42 37.43 -11.65
N ASP A 510 -22.59 36.54 -10.68
CA ASP A 510 -23.23 36.85 -9.40
C ASP A 510 -22.37 37.83 -8.54
N ILE A 511 -21.04 37.73 -8.61
CA ILE A 511 -20.13 38.70 -8.00
C ILE A 511 -20.29 40.07 -8.66
N ALA A 512 -20.30 40.13 -9.99
CA ALA A 512 -20.45 41.35 -10.73
C ALA A 512 -21.80 42.06 -10.45
N LEU A 513 -22.89 41.28 -10.43
CA LEU A 513 -24.23 41.75 -10.08
C LEU A 513 -24.33 42.22 -8.63
N GLY A 514 -23.84 41.40 -7.69
CA GLY A 514 -23.90 41.71 -6.26
C GLY A 514 -23.11 42.93 -5.85
N LEU A 515 -22.02 43.25 -6.57
CA LEU A 515 -21.15 44.36 -6.31
C LEU A 515 -21.45 45.60 -7.18
N SER A 516 -22.35 45.50 -8.13
CA SER A 516 -22.66 46.56 -9.11
C SER A 516 -21.44 47.10 -9.87
N LEU A 517 -20.52 46.16 -10.22
CA LEU A 517 -19.26 46.48 -10.87
C LEU A 517 -19.43 46.68 -12.38
N GLU A 518 -18.85 47.74 -12.93
CA GLU A 518 -18.81 47.98 -14.38
C GLU A 518 -17.70 47.18 -15.07
N LYS A 519 -16.59 46.87 -14.35
CA LYS A 519 -15.43 46.11 -14.86
C LYS A 519 -14.91 45.17 -13.80
N LEU A 520 -14.64 43.94 -14.21
CA LEU A 520 -13.95 42.91 -13.43
C LEU A 520 -12.59 42.61 -14.10
N GLU A 521 -11.50 42.85 -13.39
CA GLU A 521 -10.15 42.50 -13.85
C GLU A 521 -9.68 41.27 -13.06
N PHE A 522 -9.23 40.22 -13.77
CA PHE A 522 -8.73 38.99 -13.17
C PHE A 522 -7.22 38.92 -13.33
N LEU A 523 -6.52 38.69 -12.24
CA LEU A 523 -5.13 38.32 -12.25
C LEU A 523 -5.06 36.81 -11.99
N VAL A 524 -4.71 36.04 -13.02
CA VAL A 524 -4.49 34.60 -12.92
C VAL A 524 -2.99 34.39 -12.72
N SER A 525 -2.57 33.96 -11.54
CA SER A 525 -1.16 33.75 -11.22
C SER A 525 -0.75 32.29 -11.45
N PRO A 526 0.23 31.98 -12.30
CA PRO A 526 0.73 30.63 -12.52
C PRO A 526 1.77 30.22 -11.47
N GLY A 527 1.48 30.29 -10.19
CA GLY A 527 2.41 29.85 -9.15
C GLY A 527 2.42 30.72 -7.91
N THR A 528 3.44 30.51 -7.09
CA THR A 528 3.61 31.20 -5.78
C THR A 528 3.99 32.67 -5.89
N ASP A 529 4.28 33.18 -7.08
CA ASP A 529 4.61 34.60 -7.30
C ASP A 529 3.43 35.32 -7.96
N PRO A 530 2.68 36.13 -7.20
CA PRO A 530 1.56 36.92 -7.73
C PRO A 530 1.96 38.01 -8.76
N LEU A 531 3.26 38.25 -8.96
CA LEU A 531 3.77 39.24 -9.92
C LEU A 531 3.96 38.66 -11.33
N VAL A 532 3.90 37.31 -11.50
CA VAL A 532 4.07 36.62 -12.79
C VAL A 532 2.72 36.09 -13.23
N GLY A 533 1.73 36.95 -13.38
CA GLY A 533 0.39 36.51 -13.77
C GLY A 533 -0.04 37.03 -15.14
N LEU A 534 -0.95 36.26 -15.82
CA LEU A 534 -1.64 36.76 -17.00
C LEU A 534 -2.79 37.66 -16.53
N GLN A 535 -2.69 38.97 -16.83
CA GLN A 535 -3.77 39.93 -16.51
C GLN A 535 -4.85 39.77 -17.60
N VAL A 536 -6.04 39.32 -17.22
CA VAL A 536 -7.19 39.23 -18.11
C VAL A 536 -8.23 40.26 -17.67
N GLN A 537 -8.46 41.22 -18.54
CA GLN A 537 -9.47 42.26 -18.30
C GLN A 537 -10.80 41.78 -18.95
N LEU A 538 -11.83 41.57 -18.14
CA LEU A 538 -13.18 41.27 -18.59
C LEU A 538 -14.01 42.55 -18.48
N ASP A 539 -14.43 43.08 -19.62
CA ASP A 539 -15.32 44.24 -19.72
C ASP A 539 -16.75 43.74 -19.94
N ARG A 540 -17.73 44.28 -19.20
CA ARG A 540 -19.14 43.96 -19.35
C ARG A 540 -19.69 44.20 -20.76
N GLN A 541 -19.06 45.08 -21.52
CA GLN A 541 -19.43 45.32 -22.94
C GLN A 541 -18.89 44.21 -23.86
N THR A 542 -17.76 43.59 -23.52
CA THR A 542 -17.14 42.52 -24.30
C THR A 542 -17.48 41.12 -23.77
N PHE A 543 -18.00 41.03 -22.55
CA PHE A 543 -18.36 39.78 -21.88
C PHE A 543 -19.74 39.91 -21.22
N PRO A 544 -20.85 39.66 -21.97
CA PRO A 544 -22.20 39.77 -21.42
C PRO A 544 -22.49 38.67 -20.41
N LEU A 545 -23.31 38.96 -19.38
CA LEU A 545 -23.78 38.00 -18.39
C LEU A 545 -24.46 36.80 -19.07
N GLY A 546 -24.19 35.59 -18.56
CA GLY A 546 -24.74 34.34 -19.07
C GLY A 546 -23.99 33.69 -20.23
N HIS A 547 -22.87 34.28 -20.67
CA HIS A 547 -22.01 33.70 -21.71
C HIS A 547 -20.86 32.86 -21.11
N PRO A 548 -20.40 31.80 -21.82
CA PRO A 548 -19.27 30.98 -21.38
C PRO A 548 -17.96 31.78 -21.33
N LEU A 549 -17.05 31.41 -20.42
CA LEU A 549 -15.75 32.05 -20.29
C LEU A 549 -14.95 32.03 -21.60
N PRO A 550 -14.25 33.13 -21.97
CA PRO A 550 -13.37 33.11 -23.13
C PRO A 550 -12.32 32.02 -23.05
N SER A 551 -12.02 31.37 -24.18
CA SER A 551 -11.05 30.26 -24.26
C SER A 551 -9.68 30.60 -23.65
N LYS A 552 -9.20 31.84 -23.78
CA LYS A 552 -7.96 32.31 -23.15
C LYS A 552 -8.01 32.33 -21.61
N VAL A 553 -9.18 32.57 -21.02
CA VAL A 553 -9.37 32.55 -19.57
C VAL A 553 -9.38 31.10 -19.10
N CYS A 554 -10.11 30.21 -19.83
CA CYS A 554 -10.12 28.80 -19.55
C CYS A 554 -8.71 28.18 -19.67
N GLU A 555 -7.96 28.54 -20.72
CA GLU A 555 -6.58 28.09 -20.90
C GLU A 555 -5.65 28.59 -19.79
N ALA A 556 -5.77 29.84 -19.37
CA ALA A 556 -5.01 30.37 -18.23
C ALA A 556 -5.38 29.67 -16.91
N LEU A 557 -6.64 29.34 -16.68
CA LEU A 557 -7.09 28.57 -15.52
C LEU A 557 -6.57 27.12 -15.54
N SER A 558 -6.38 26.51 -16.71
CA SER A 558 -5.93 25.13 -16.86
C SER A 558 -4.45 24.91 -16.61
N THR A 559 -3.63 25.94 -16.85
CA THR A 559 -2.17 25.87 -16.67
C THR A 559 -1.74 26.00 -15.20
N GLN A 560 -2.69 26.23 -14.29
CA GLN A 560 -2.40 26.50 -12.87
C GLN A 560 -2.90 25.36 -11.99
N THR A 561 -2.03 24.39 -11.76
CA THR A 561 -2.27 23.38 -10.74
C THR A 561 -1.68 23.88 -9.42
N ILE A 562 -2.47 24.59 -8.62
CA ILE A 562 -2.09 24.92 -7.25
C ILE A 562 -2.77 23.92 -6.34
N TYR A 563 -1.98 23.11 -5.64
CA TYR A 563 -2.48 22.24 -4.57
C TYR A 563 -2.77 23.11 -3.36
N SER A 564 -4.02 23.55 -3.19
CA SER A 564 -4.43 24.20 -1.95
C SER A 564 -5.26 23.26 -1.12
N PHE A 565 -4.90 23.18 0.15
CA PHE A 565 -5.58 22.40 1.16
C PHE A 565 -6.45 23.36 1.95
N VAL A 566 -7.75 23.19 1.85
CA VAL A 566 -8.71 24.09 2.46
C VAL A 566 -9.19 23.53 3.79
N LYS A 567 -9.33 24.37 4.79
CA LYS A 567 -9.86 24.02 6.11
C LYS A 567 -11.38 24.06 6.06
N LEU A 568 -12.01 22.95 6.43
CA LEU A 568 -13.44 22.89 6.75
C LEU A 568 -13.70 23.45 8.13
#